data_89e6e8590a065e095938e580efe168a0
#
_entry.id   89e6e8590a065e095938e580efe168a0
#
_cell.length_a   1.000
_cell.length_b   1.000
_cell.length_c   1.000
_cell.angle_alpha   90.00
_cell.angle_beta   90.00
_cell.angle_gamma   90.00
#
_symmetry.space_group_name_H-M   'P 1'
#
loop_
_entity.id
_entity.type
_entity.pdbx_description
1 polymer ?
#
loop_
_entity_poly.entity_id
_entity_poly.type
_entity_poly.pdbx_seq_one_letter_code
_entity_poly.pdbx_strand_id
1 'polypeptide(L)'
;MKKNRLFSAALSVLLFIGIGAPKAQAQDYYQAPPLNPEFEVLANQVVTLNLDDPEGANKAFAKLLKKIVGKKNDLFAVGDYFLKNNAYSAASQCAKKITDEMAGEDVNVYMFKGEVYMKGKQWGRAGEEYEKALYYDSTYVPAIRRNAFVYKNINPDAALDYLDKLQRIEPENFRVNKDKGDIYYKLKRRDAAIENYQAYYKSAPKDSTVLDFNSCQQYVLSLFEAQEAAKVGELSTEMLQLWPNAMVFKRMRFLADVDTYDLDAAAEHVSYIVNQEYPDSSYKYLDYFYAAKLNELNNELEPAIEYYKKALAVDSTQALAYKDLSNIYSQNQQAELGLETYKKYLEVIGDKADLSDRFFLGRRYVAVYQEPGVDPEKKQQCFDEANKIFAEVMEKKPDFIEVYIQCARLNNTDSSVANDTVKNYYLKVIEMTAETPDEYKRQRLEASKYLFFYAINVEPNDMQLARRVLDIAAGINPNDKFVQQATK
;
A
#
# COMPACT_ATOMS: atom_id res chain seq x y z
N MET A 1 3.67 18.20 16.22
CA MET A 1 3.03 16.88 15.98
C MET A 1 3.73 16.23 14.77
N LYS A 2 4.65 15.30 15.02
CA LYS A 2 5.37 14.58 13.94
C LYS A 2 4.46 13.49 13.41
N LYS A 3 4.09 13.58 12.11
CA LYS A 3 3.36 12.53 11.40
C LYS A 3 4.19 11.24 11.46
N ASN A 4 3.67 10.23 12.11
CA ASN A 4 4.28 8.91 12.18
C ASN A 4 4.36 8.30 10.78
N ARG A 5 5.57 7.96 10.33
CA ARG A 5 5.80 7.17 9.12
C ARG A 5 5.47 5.71 9.43
N LEU A 6 4.28 5.27 9.11
CA LEU A 6 3.73 3.96 9.51
C LEU A 6 3.28 3.08 8.33
N PHE A 7 3.85 3.20 7.14
CA PHE A 7 3.46 2.29 6.05
C PHE A 7 4.61 2.02 5.09
N SER A 8 5.33 0.93 5.29
CA SER A 8 6.34 0.50 4.30
C SER A 8 6.52 -1.02 4.14
N ALA A 9 5.76 -1.88 4.80
CA ALA A 9 6.09 -3.32 4.76
C ALA A 9 4.93 -4.30 4.46
N ALA A 10 3.67 -3.87 4.40
CA ALA A 10 2.55 -4.80 4.40
C ALA A 10 1.84 -5.06 3.06
N LEU A 11 2.31 -4.53 1.92
CA LEU A 11 1.53 -4.58 0.68
C LEU A 11 2.20 -5.34 -0.48
N SER A 12 2.81 -6.48 -0.23
CA SER A 12 3.48 -7.25 -1.30
C SER A 12 2.66 -8.39 -1.92
N VAL A 13 1.42 -8.65 -1.48
CA VAL A 13 0.63 -9.80 -1.99
C VAL A 13 -0.83 -9.40 -2.24
N LEU A 14 -1.09 -8.78 -3.38
CA LEU A 14 -2.43 -8.71 -3.95
C LEU A 14 -2.44 -9.53 -5.24
N LEU A 15 -2.74 -10.81 -5.11
CA LEU A 15 -2.98 -11.72 -6.24
C LEU A 15 -4.43 -11.64 -6.69
N PHE A 16 -4.59 -11.49 -8.00
CA PHE A 16 -5.83 -11.42 -8.76
C PHE A 16 -6.77 -12.60 -8.52
N ILE A 17 -8.00 -12.32 -8.06
CA ILE A 17 -9.14 -13.24 -8.30
C ILE A 17 -9.95 -12.63 -9.44
N GLY A 18 -9.87 -13.27 -10.60
CA GLY A 18 -10.64 -12.89 -11.77
C GLY A 18 -12.10 -13.21 -11.58
N ILE A 19 -12.94 -12.18 -11.49
CA ILE A 19 -14.38 -12.30 -11.76
C ILE A 19 -14.56 -11.99 -13.23
N GLY A 20 -15.27 -12.87 -13.93
CA GLY A 20 -15.40 -12.89 -15.38
C GLY A 20 -15.71 -11.53 -16.00
N ALA A 21 -14.87 -11.14 -16.93
CA ALA A 21 -15.07 -9.96 -17.74
C ALA A 21 -16.41 -10.04 -18.48
N PRO A 22 -17.21 -8.96 -18.53
CA PRO A 22 -18.35 -8.89 -19.42
C PRO A 22 -17.87 -9.10 -20.86
N LYS A 23 -18.60 -9.90 -21.64
CA LYS A 23 -18.32 -10.08 -23.06
C LYS A 23 -18.34 -8.71 -23.73
N ALA A 24 -17.16 -8.14 -23.98
CA ALA A 24 -17.03 -6.99 -24.85
C ALA A 24 -17.68 -7.38 -26.19
N GLN A 25 -18.69 -6.61 -26.61
CA GLN A 25 -19.16 -6.68 -27.99
C GLN A 25 -17.92 -6.55 -28.88
N ALA A 26 -17.77 -7.47 -29.85
CA ALA A 26 -16.68 -7.44 -30.80
C ALA A 26 -16.74 -6.08 -31.54
N GLN A 27 -15.90 -5.13 -31.16
CA GLN A 27 -15.67 -3.94 -31.94
C GLN A 27 -15.00 -4.41 -33.22
N ASP A 28 -15.63 -4.15 -34.36
CA ASP A 28 -15.01 -4.39 -35.68
C ASP A 28 -13.81 -3.41 -35.78
N TYR A 29 -12.60 -3.92 -35.56
CA TYR A 29 -11.38 -3.14 -35.64
C TYR A 29 -10.94 -2.85 -37.07
N TYR A 30 -11.62 -3.47 -38.06
CA TYR A 30 -11.35 -3.32 -39.48
C TYR A 30 -12.63 -3.69 -40.28
N GLN A 31 -12.62 -3.31 -41.53
CA GLN A 31 -13.70 -3.66 -42.49
C GLN A 31 -13.22 -4.72 -43.47
N ALA A 32 -13.75 -5.90 -43.32
CA ALA A 32 -13.51 -6.97 -44.28
C ALA A 32 -14.36 -6.79 -45.57
N PRO A 33 -13.85 -7.17 -46.73
CA PRO A 33 -14.63 -7.19 -47.93
C PRO A 33 -15.85 -8.12 -47.79
N PRO A 34 -16.95 -7.91 -48.56
CA PRO A 34 -18.11 -8.81 -48.53
C PRO A 34 -17.70 -10.22 -48.98
N LEU A 35 -18.17 -11.22 -48.22
CA LEU A 35 -17.89 -12.62 -48.55
C LEU A 35 -18.74 -13.05 -49.77
N ASN A 36 -18.07 -13.64 -50.76
CA ASN A 36 -18.75 -14.18 -51.91
C ASN A 36 -19.65 -15.36 -51.48
N PRO A 37 -20.96 -15.41 -51.85
CA PRO A 37 -21.88 -16.46 -51.43
C PRO A 37 -21.40 -17.89 -51.78
N GLU A 38 -20.69 -18.09 -52.89
CA GLU A 38 -20.11 -19.40 -53.22
C GLU A 38 -19.05 -19.83 -52.21
N PHE A 39 -18.22 -18.88 -51.75
CA PHE A 39 -17.15 -19.15 -50.75
C PHE A 39 -17.72 -19.28 -49.35
N GLU A 40 -18.80 -18.58 -49.02
CA GLU A 40 -19.50 -18.69 -47.75
C GLU A 40 -20.02 -20.12 -47.50
N VAL A 41 -20.66 -20.72 -48.52
CA VAL A 41 -21.13 -22.11 -48.45
C VAL A 41 -19.98 -23.07 -48.17
N LEU A 42 -18.85 -22.90 -48.86
CA LEU A 42 -17.67 -23.75 -48.68
C LEU A 42 -16.98 -23.48 -47.30
N ALA A 43 -16.91 -22.24 -46.88
CA ALA A 43 -16.35 -21.87 -45.59
C ALA A 43 -17.20 -22.40 -44.42
N ASN A 44 -18.52 -22.31 -44.55
CA ASN A 44 -19.45 -22.89 -43.58
C ASN A 44 -19.29 -24.42 -43.47
N GLN A 45 -19.10 -25.12 -44.58
CA GLN A 45 -18.79 -26.55 -44.57
C GLN A 45 -17.53 -26.87 -43.76
N VAL A 46 -16.46 -26.06 -43.92
CA VAL A 46 -15.22 -26.20 -43.13
C VAL A 46 -15.47 -26.00 -41.63
N VAL A 47 -16.22 -24.96 -41.26
CA VAL A 47 -16.53 -24.64 -39.84
C VAL A 47 -17.36 -25.79 -39.24
N THR A 48 -18.39 -26.28 -39.94
CA THR A 48 -19.26 -27.34 -39.45
C THR A 48 -18.51 -28.66 -39.24
N LEU A 49 -17.64 -29.04 -40.18
CA LEU A 49 -16.87 -30.29 -40.11
C LEU A 49 -15.74 -30.22 -39.05
N ASN A 50 -15.26 -29.06 -38.74
CA ASN A 50 -14.06 -28.90 -37.86
C ASN A 50 -14.21 -29.49 -36.46
N LEU A 51 -15.43 -29.66 -35.95
CA LEU A 51 -15.72 -30.27 -34.64
C LEU A 51 -15.81 -31.81 -34.74
N ASP A 52 -16.45 -32.35 -35.78
CA ASP A 52 -16.83 -33.74 -35.85
C ASP A 52 -15.94 -34.56 -36.81
N ASP A 53 -15.39 -33.94 -37.87
CA ASP A 53 -14.51 -34.53 -38.86
C ASP A 53 -13.38 -33.58 -39.27
N PRO A 54 -12.30 -33.47 -38.45
CA PRO A 54 -11.17 -32.61 -38.76
C PRO A 54 -10.47 -32.92 -40.10
N GLU A 55 -10.46 -34.18 -40.52
CA GLU A 55 -9.86 -34.58 -41.80
C GLU A 55 -10.70 -34.10 -42.99
N GLY A 56 -12.02 -34.26 -42.90
CA GLY A 56 -12.97 -33.72 -43.86
C GLY A 56 -12.92 -32.21 -43.93
N ALA A 57 -12.83 -31.52 -42.79
CA ALA A 57 -12.65 -30.07 -42.70
C ALA A 57 -11.37 -29.61 -43.44
N ASN A 58 -10.24 -30.29 -43.23
CA ASN A 58 -8.99 -29.98 -43.91
C ASN A 58 -9.07 -30.19 -45.44
N LYS A 59 -9.75 -31.24 -45.90
CA LYS A 59 -9.99 -31.48 -47.34
C LYS A 59 -10.88 -30.39 -47.95
N ALA A 60 -11.97 -30.01 -47.25
CA ALA A 60 -12.87 -28.94 -47.69
C ALA A 60 -12.13 -27.59 -47.75
N PHE A 61 -11.35 -27.27 -46.73
CA PHE A 61 -10.54 -26.05 -46.67
C PHE A 61 -9.49 -26.01 -47.81
N ALA A 62 -8.76 -27.10 -48.05
CA ALA A 62 -7.79 -27.16 -49.14
C ALA A 62 -8.43 -26.92 -50.52
N LYS A 63 -9.67 -27.40 -50.74
CA LYS A 63 -10.46 -27.14 -51.96
C LYS A 63 -10.85 -25.66 -52.06
N LEU A 64 -11.31 -25.06 -50.97
CA LEU A 64 -11.64 -23.63 -50.92
C LEU A 64 -10.41 -22.76 -51.17
N LEU A 65 -9.29 -23.06 -50.47
CA LEU A 65 -8.06 -22.31 -50.58
C LEU A 65 -7.52 -22.27 -52.03
N LYS A 66 -7.61 -23.36 -52.78
CA LYS A 66 -7.24 -23.39 -54.22
C LYS A 66 -8.02 -22.41 -55.09
N LYS A 67 -9.27 -22.09 -54.71
CA LYS A 67 -10.11 -21.14 -55.45
C LYS A 67 -9.80 -19.68 -55.12
N ILE A 68 -9.30 -19.38 -53.90
CA ILE A 68 -9.10 -18.03 -53.39
C ILE A 68 -7.63 -17.61 -53.30
N VAL A 69 -6.68 -18.55 -53.40
CA VAL A 69 -5.24 -18.20 -53.35
C VAL A 69 -4.88 -17.24 -54.48
N GLY A 70 -4.06 -16.21 -54.14
CA GLY A 70 -3.68 -15.14 -55.05
C GLY A 70 -4.72 -14.02 -55.21
N LYS A 71 -5.87 -14.11 -54.54
CA LYS A 71 -6.90 -13.10 -54.55
C LYS A 71 -7.04 -12.47 -53.16
N LYS A 72 -6.47 -11.26 -52.97
CA LYS A 72 -6.42 -10.57 -51.67
C LYS A 72 -7.77 -10.51 -50.98
N ASN A 73 -8.77 -9.98 -51.69
CA ASN A 73 -10.10 -9.74 -51.09
C ASN A 73 -10.81 -11.03 -50.71
N ASP A 74 -10.69 -12.10 -51.51
CA ASP A 74 -11.30 -13.38 -51.20
C ASP A 74 -10.60 -14.07 -50.01
N LEU A 75 -9.26 -14.03 -49.96
CA LEU A 75 -8.48 -14.52 -48.81
C LEU A 75 -8.82 -13.77 -47.53
N PHE A 76 -9.00 -12.45 -47.61
CA PHE A 76 -9.36 -11.61 -46.46
C PHE A 76 -10.79 -11.94 -46.00
N ALA A 77 -11.78 -11.89 -46.92
CA ALA A 77 -13.18 -12.11 -46.55
C ALA A 77 -13.41 -13.54 -45.96
N VAL A 78 -12.81 -14.56 -46.57
CA VAL A 78 -12.91 -15.96 -46.09
C VAL A 78 -12.13 -16.13 -44.78
N GLY A 79 -10.96 -15.50 -44.65
CA GLY A 79 -10.17 -15.53 -43.43
C GLY A 79 -10.89 -14.85 -42.25
N ASP A 80 -11.54 -13.70 -42.49
CA ASP A 80 -12.37 -13.00 -41.50
C ASP A 80 -13.57 -13.84 -41.07
N TYR A 81 -14.24 -14.50 -42.02
CA TYR A 81 -15.32 -15.43 -41.71
C TYR A 81 -14.85 -16.54 -40.77
N PHE A 82 -13.69 -17.14 -41.04
CA PHE A 82 -13.12 -18.19 -40.19
C PHE A 82 -12.73 -17.64 -38.80
N LEU A 83 -12.19 -16.43 -38.75
CA LEU A 83 -11.83 -15.80 -37.49
C LEU A 83 -13.06 -15.57 -36.60
N LYS A 84 -14.13 -15.03 -37.18
CA LYS A 84 -15.43 -14.80 -36.50
C LYS A 84 -16.09 -16.09 -36.00
N ASN A 85 -15.89 -17.19 -36.72
CA ASN A 85 -16.40 -18.52 -36.38
C ASN A 85 -15.41 -19.38 -35.58
N ASN A 86 -14.37 -18.79 -34.99
CA ASN A 86 -13.34 -19.47 -34.20
C ASN A 86 -12.55 -20.58 -34.91
N ALA A 87 -12.58 -20.64 -36.22
CA ALA A 87 -11.78 -21.55 -37.02
C ALA A 87 -10.37 -21.02 -37.25
N TYR A 88 -9.61 -20.82 -36.13
CA TYR A 88 -8.33 -20.12 -36.09
C TYR A 88 -7.31 -20.69 -37.10
N SER A 89 -7.18 -22.01 -37.21
CA SER A 89 -6.23 -22.66 -38.15
C SER A 89 -6.45 -22.23 -39.59
N ALA A 90 -7.72 -22.23 -40.03
CA ALA A 90 -8.09 -21.80 -41.38
C ALA A 90 -7.88 -20.28 -41.57
N ALA A 91 -8.30 -19.48 -40.60
CA ALA A 91 -8.06 -18.02 -40.60
C ALA A 91 -6.55 -17.70 -40.72
N SER A 92 -5.71 -18.39 -39.95
CA SER A 92 -4.26 -18.22 -39.97
C SER A 92 -3.64 -18.58 -41.31
N GLN A 93 -4.16 -19.63 -41.98
CA GLN A 93 -3.66 -19.98 -43.29
C GLN A 93 -4.07 -18.97 -44.37
N CYS A 94 -5.28 -18.41 -44.29
CA CYS A 94 -5.70 -17.31 -45.17
C CYS A 94 -4.82 -16.08 -44.96
N ALA A 95 -4.62 -15.67 -43.72
CA ALA A 95 -3.76 -14.52 -43.38
C ALA A 95 -2.34 -14.67 -43.88
N LYS A 96 -1.72 -15.86 -43.71
CA LYS A 96 -0.37 -16.16 -44.22
C LYS A 96 -0.26 -16.11 -45.75
N LYS A 97 -1.34 -16.37 -46.49
CA LYS A 97 -1.34 -16.30 -47.96
C LYS A 97 -1.47 -14.90 -48.49
N ILE A 98 -1.84 -13.91 -47.65
CA ILE A 98 -1.82 -12.50 -48.04
C ILE A 98 -0.42 -11.96 -47.73
N THR A 99 0.40 -11.83 -48.77
CA THR A 99 1.75 -11.24 -48.66
C THR A 99 1.64 -9.73 -48.45
N ASP A 100 2.71 -9.09 -47.98
CA ASP A 100 2.73 -7.64 -47.78
C ASP A 100 2.59 -6.88 -49.10
N GLU A 101 3.11 -7.46 -50.23
CA GLU A 101 2.91 -6.93 -51.57
C GLU A 101 1.41 -6.98 -51.98
N MET A 102 0.70 -8.06 -51.66
CA MET A 102 -0.74 -8.15 -51.92
C MET A 102 -1.55 -7.21 -51.00
N ALA A 103 -1.13 -7.01 -49.76
CA ALA A 103 -1.78 -6.14 -48.82
C ALA A 103 -1.65 -4.66 -49.26
N GLY A 104 -0.46 -4.27 -49.76
CA GLY A 104 -0.19 -2.88 -50.15
C GLY A 104 -0.41 -1.93 -48.98
N GLU A 105 -1.13 -0.85 -49.21
CA GLU A 105 -1.44 0.19 -48.20
C GLU A 105 -2.76 -0.09 -47.43
N ASP A 106 -3.34 -1.28 -47.58
CA ASP A 106 -4.65 -1.61 -47.00
C ASP A 106 -4.56 -1.91 -45.51
N VAL A 107 -4.75 -0.89 -44.69
CA VAL A 107 -4.69 -0.98 -43.22
C VAL A 107 -5.62 -2.06 -42.64
N ASN A 108 -6.78 -2.31 -43.28
CA ASN A 108 -7.72 -3.35 -42.81
C ASN A 108 -7.14 -4.74 -42.91
N VAL A 109 -6.32 -5.01 -43.94
CA VAL A 109 -5.63 -6.30 -44.10
C VAL A 109 -4.62 -6.53 -42.97
N TYR A 110 -3.83 -5.52 -42.64
CA TYR A 110 -2.88 -5.63 -41.54
C TYR A 110 -3.59 -5.79 -40.19
N MET A 111 -4.70 -5.09 -40.00
CA MET A 111 -5.53 -5.27 -38.79
C MET A 111 -6.08 -6.70 -38.70
N PHE A 112 -6.64 -7.23 -39.79
CA PHE A 112 -7.10 -8.64 -39.85
C PHE A 112 -5.98 -9.61 -39.50
N LYS A 113 -4.80 -9.47 -40.11
CA LYS A 113 -3.64 -10.33 -39.83
C LYS A 113 -3.26 -10.24 -38.34
N GLY A 114 -3.24 -9.02 -37.77
CA GLY A 114 -2.99 -8.78 -36.36
C GLY A 114 -4.00 -9.49 -35.45
N GLU A 115 -5.31 -9.40 -35.77
CA GLU A 115 -6.36 -10.11 -35.01
C GLU A 115 -6.21 -11.61 -35.05
N VAL A 116 -5.83 -12.16 -36.20
CA VAL A 116 -5.53 -13.59 -36.34
C VAL A 116 -4.37 -13.99 -35.41
N TYR A 117 -3.29 -13.21 -35.38
CA TYR A 117 -2.17 -13.47 -34.47
C TYR A 117 -2.55 -13.29 -32.99
N MET A 118 -3.42 -12.32 -32.67
CA MET A 118 -3.97 -12.13 -31.33
C MET A 118 -4.71 -13.38 -30.84
N LYS A 119 -5.61 -13.93 -31.65
CA LYS A 119 -6.33 -15.18 -31.35
C LYS A 119 -5.37 -16.35 -31.14
N GLY A 120 -4.27 -16.39 -31.89
CA GLY A 120 -3.20 -17.38 -31.74
C GLY A 120 -2.24 -17.13 -30.62
N LYS A 121 -2.47 -16.11 -29.77
CA LYS A 121 -1.58 -15.69 -28.67
C LYS A 121 -0.15 -15.35 -29.12
N GLN A 122 0.01 -14.94 -30.38
CA GLN A 122 1.29 -14.54 -30.98
C GLN A 122 1.43 -13.01 -30.90
N TRP A 123 1.51 -12.48 -29.67
CA TRP A 123 1.43 -11.06 -29.36
C TRP A 123 2.45 -10.20 -30.14
N GLY A 124 3.71 -10.64 -30.24
CA GLY A 124 4.73 -9.91 -30.99
C GLY A 124 4.37 -9.75 -32.47
N ARG A 125 3.93 -10.84 -33.13
CA ARG A 125 3.51 -10.77 -34.55
C ARG A 125 2.25 -9.93 -34.73
N ALA A 126 1.34 -9.95 -33.76
CA ALA A 126 0.18 -9.08 -33.79
C ALA A 126 0.59 -7.61 -33.78
N GLY A 127 1.52 -7.24 -32.89
CA GLY A 127 2.08 -5.88 -32.81
C GLY A 127 2.73 -5.47 -34.14
N GLU A 128 3.56 -6.33 -34.75
CA GLU A 128 4.20 -6.06 -36.06
C GLU A 128 3.16 -5.73 -37.15
N GLU A 129 2.07 -6.47 -37.22
CA GLU A 129 1.01 -6.18 -38.21
C GLU A 129 0.27 -4.88 -37.88
N TYR A 130 -0.01 -4.56 -36.63
CA TYR A 130 -0.62 -3.30 -36.25
C TYR A 130 0.34 -2.10 -36.49
N GLU A 131 1.65 -2.29 -36.34
CA GLU A 131 2.65 -1.28 -36.69
C GLU A 131 2.70 -1.03 -38.20
N LYS A 132 2.55 -2.07 -39.02
CA LYS A 132 2.41 -1.90 -40.49
C LYS A 132 1.16 -1.08 -40.83
N ALA A 133 0.03 -1.32 -40.16
CA ALA A 133 -1.15 -0.49 -40.34
C ALA A 133 -0.87 0.98 -39.99
N LEU A 134 -0.13 1.25 -38.89
CA LEU A 134 0.26 2.61 -38.50
C LEU A 134 1.33 3.24 -39.39
N TYR A 135 2.13 2.44 -40.08
CA TYR A 135 3.06 2.93 -41.10
C TYR A 135 2.31 3.59 -42.26
N TYR A 136 1.19 2.99 -42.72
CA TYR A 136 0.39 3.52 -43.82
C TYR A 136 -0.62 4.58 -43.36
N ASP A 137 -1.22 4.43 -42.20
CA ASP A 137 -2.08 5.46 -41.57
C ASP A 137 -1.68 5.62 -40.09
N SER A 138 -0.84 6.61 -39.84
CA SER A 138 -0.32 6.88 -38.52
C SER A 138 -1.39 7.31 -37.49
N THR A 139 -2.58 7.67 -37.94
CA THR A 139 -3.72 8.13 -37.12
C THR A 139 -4.81 7.06 -36.97
N TYR A 140 -4.60 5.86 -37.51
CA TYR A 140 -5.60 4.78 -37.47
C TYR A 140 -5.85 4.29 -36.04
N VAL A 141 -6.91 4.83 -35.44
CA VAL A 141 -7.26 4.62 -34.03
C VAL A 141 -7.33 3.14 -33.63
N PRO A 142 -7.94 2.22 -34.42
CA PRO A 142 -7.97 0.80 -34.04
C PRO A 142 -6.57 0.18 -33.87
N ALA A 143 -5.61 0.54 -34.76
CA ALA A 143 -4.24 0.02 -34.65
C ALA A 143 -3.50 0.62 -33.43
N ILE A 144 -3.70 1.90 -33.11
CA ILE A 144 -3.14 2.54 -31.92
C ILE A 144 -3.65 1.82 -30.67
N ARG A 145 -4.95 1.58 -30.56
CA ARG A 145 -5.55 0.86 -29.41
C ARG A 145 -5.02 -0.57 -29.29
N ARG A 146 -4.88 -1.28 -30.42
CA ARG A 146 -4.36 -2.64 -30.43
C ARG A 146 -2.89 -2.72 -30.03
N ASN A 147 -2.06 -1.80 -30.49
CA ASN A 147 -0.67 -1.71 -30.08
C ASN A 147 -0.56 -1.39 -28.58
N ALA A 148 -1.31 -0.42 -28.07
CA ALA A 148 -1.35 -0.14 -26.63
C ALA A 148 -1.70 -1.42 -25.83
N PHE A 149 -2.68 -2.20 -26.28
CA PHE A 149 -3.08 -3.46 -25.64
C PHE A 149 -1.99 -4.53 -25.70
N VAL A 150 -1.34 -4.73 -26.85
CA VAL A 150 -0.29 -5.73 -27.05
C VAL A 150 0.93 -5.39 -26.19
N TYR A 151 1.37 -4.13 -26.24
CA TYR A 151 2.58 -3.69 -25.54
C TYR A 151 2.40 -3.55 -24.03
N LYS A 152 1.18 -3.43 -23.52
CA LYS A 152 0.88 -3.30 -22.08
C LYS A 152 1.65 -4.25 -21.17
N ASN A 153 1.92 -5.49 -21.64
CA ASN A 153 2.60 -6.53 -20.87
C ASN A 153 4.03 -6.81 -21.33
N ILE A 154 4.43 -6.33 -22.48
CA ILE A 154 5.73 -6.60 -23.11
C ILE A 154 6.66 -5.40 -22.93
N ASN A 155 6.15 -4.22 -23.25
CA ASN A 155 6.83 -2.93 -23.14
C ASN A 155 5.82 -1.87 -22.70
N PRO A 156 5.56 -1.73 -21.39
CA PRO A 156 4.56 -0.79 -20.89
C PRO A 156 4.81 0.67 -21.27
N ASP A 157 6.07 1.09 -21.41
CA ASP A 157 6.38 2.47 -21.81
C ASP A 157 5.96 2.71 -23.27
N ALA A 158 6.19 1.77 -24.19
CA ALA A 158 5.66 1.86 -25.55
C ALA A 158 4.12 1.86 -25.57
N ALA A 159 3.46 1.11 -24.69
CA ALA A 159 2.00 1.17 -24.56
C ALA A 159 1.52 2.55 -24.13
N LEU A 160 2.23 3.20 -23.20
CA LEU A 160 1.93 4.59 -22.79
C LEU A 160 2.08 5.58 -23.94
N ASP A 161 3.11 5.44 -24.78
CA ASP A 161 3.30 6.28 -25.96
C ASP A 161 2.12 6.16 -26.95
N TYR A 162 1.60 4.93 -27.18
CA TYR A 162 0.41 4.73 -27.98
C TYR A 162 -0.84 5.34 -27.35
N LEU A 163 -0.98 5.23 -26.01
CA LEU A 163 -2.10 5.84 -25.29
C LEU A 163 -2.02 7.38 -25.32
N ASP A 164 -0.81 7.95 -25.23
CA ASP A 164 -0.60 9.40 -25.39
C ASP A 164 -0.98 9.88 -26.79
N LYS A 165 -0.64 9.09 -27.82
CA LYS A 165 -1.06 9.35 -29.19
C LYS A 165 -2.58 9.29 -29.32
N LEU A 166 -3.22 8.27 -28.73
CA LEU A 166 -4.66 8.13 -28.73
C LEU A 166 -5.36 9.29 -28.02
N GLN A 167 -4.81 9.75 -26.89
CA GLN A 167 -5.36 10.87 -26.14
C GLN A 167 -5.33 12.19 -26.93
N ARG A 168 -4.29 12.40 -27.76
CA ARG A 168 -4.24 13.57 -28.67
C ARG A 168 -5.29 13.53 -29.78
N ILE A 169 -5.64 12.32 -30.25
CA ILE A 169 -6.66 12.13 -31.29
C ILE A 169 -8.08 12.17 -30.70
N GLU A 170 -8.26 11.59 -29.52
CA GLU A 170 -9.54 11.45 -28.83
C GLU A 170 -9.44 12.03 -27.40
N PRO A 171 -9.35 13.34 -27.20
CA PRO A 171 -9.13 13.94 -25.89
C PRO A 171 -10.25 13.65 -24.87
N GLU A 172 -11.49 13.46 -25.35
CA GLU A 172 -12.67 13.15 -24.51
C GLU A 172 -12.79 11.65 -24.17
N ASN A 173 -11.87 10.82 -24.65
CA ASN A 173 -11.93 9.39 -24.40
C ASN A 173 -11.39 9.06 -23.00
N PHE A 174 -12.25 9.08 -22.00
CA PHE A 174 -11.91 8.77 -20.61
C PHE A 174 -11.24 7.40 -20.38
N ARG A 175 -11.48 6.41 -21.28
CA ARG A 175 -10.88 5.07 -21.19
C ARG A 175 -9.37 5.10 -21.37
N VAL A 176 -8.83 6.10 -22.06
CA VAL A 176 -7.38 6.27 -22.20
C VAL A 176 -6.73 6.49 -20.84
N ASN A 177 -7.32 7.36 -20.01
CA ASN A 177 -6.84 7.59 -18.66
C ASN A 177 -6.95 6.35 -17.77
N LYS A 178 -8.03 5.56 -17.94
CA LYS A 178 -8.15 4.25 -17.27
C LYS A 178 -6.98 3.33 -17.62
N ASP A 179 -6.72 3.14 -18.92
CA ASP A 179 -5.69 2.22 -19.39
C ASP A 179 -4.28 2.68 -18.98
N LYS A 180 -4.01 3.98 -18.97
CA LYS A 180 -2.77 4.56 -18.41
C LYS A 180 -2.66 4.30 -16.92
N GLY A 181 -3.73 4.54 -16.16
CA GLY A 181 -3.80 4.26 -14.72
C GLY A 181 -3.45 2.80 -14.41
N ASP A 182 -4.06 1.85 -15.15
CA ASP A 182 -3.81 0.41 -15.00
C ASP A 182 -2.32 0.05 -15.27
N ILE A 183 -1.71 0.69 -16.26
CA ILE A 183 -0.29 0.49 -16.59
C ILE A 183 0.60 1.06 -15.48
N TYR A 184 0.37 2.29 -15.04
CA TYR A 184 1.15 2.93 -13.99
C TYR A 184 1.01 2.19 -12.64
N TYR A 185 -0.20 1.71 -12.30
CA TYR A 185 -0.42 0.88 -11.13
C TYR A 185 0.44 -0.40 -11.16
N LYS A 186 0.42 -1.11 -12.30
CA LYS A 186 1.24 -2.31 -12.49
C LYS A 186 2.74 -2.03 -12.38
N LEU A 187 3.19 -0.88 -12.87
CA LEU A 187 4.59 -0.41 -12.78
C LEU A 187 4.95 0.13 -11.39
N LYS A 188 4.00 0.16 -10.44
CA LYS A 188 4.16 0.76 -9.10
C LYS A 188 4.55 2.25 -9.16
N ARG A 189 4.20 2.94 -10.24
CA ARG A 189 4.31 4.40 -10.40
C ARG A 189 3.05 5.03 -9.81
N ARG A 190 2.93 4.99 -8.48
CA ARG A 190 1.71 5.30 -7.73
C ARG A 190 1.12 6.66 -8.05
N ASP A 191 1.92 7.72 -8.04
CA ASP A 191 1.42 9.09 -8.21
C ASP A 191 0.82 9.29 -9.62
N ALA A 192 1.48 8.75 -10.65
CA ALA A 192 0.96 8.75 -12.01
C ALA A 192 -0.31 7.89 -12.14
N ALA A 193 -0.40 6.78 -11.42
CA ALA A 193 -1.62 5.96 -11.38
C ALA A 193 -2.79 6.75 -10.79
N ILE A 194 -2.58 7.40 -9.63
CA ILE A 194 -3.59 8.25 -8.97
C ILE A 194 -4.08 9.36 -9.90
N GLU A 195 -3.16 10.09 -10.54
CA GLU A 195 -3.50 11.17 -11.47
C GLU A 195 -4.41 10.68 -12.62
N ASN A 196 -4.02 9.58 -13.26
CA ASN A 196 -4.77 9.03 -14.39
C ASN A 196 -6.11 8.41 -13.95
N TYR A 197 -6.17 7.71 -12.83
CA TYR A 197 -7.44 7.22 -12.29
C TYR A 197 -8.38 8.35 -11.88
N GLN A 198 -7.84 9.42 -11.31
CA GLN A 198 -8.63 10.61 -10.98
C GLN A 198 -9.23 11.25 -12.23
N ALA A 199 -8.43 11.41 -13.30
CA ALA A 199 -8.90 11.91 -14.58
C ALA A 199 -9.97 11.00 -15.20
N TYR A 200 -9.76 9.67 -15.16
CA TYR A 200 -10.74 8.68 -15.59
C TYR A 200 -12.04 8.81 -14.80
N TYR A 201 -11.95 8.77 -13.47
CA TYR A 201 -13.13 8.83 -12.62
C TYR A 201 -13.90 10.14 -12.76
N LYS A 202 -13.20 11.28 -12.94
CA LYS A 202 -13.81 12.59 -13.11
C LYS A 202 -14.61 12.71 -14.41
N SER A 203 -14.10 12.14 -15.51
CA SER A 203 -14.71 12.28 -16.85
C SER A 203 -15.65 11.15 -17.24
N ALA A 204 -15.58 9.98 -16.60
CA ALA A 204 -16.46 8.86 -16.88
C ALA A 204 -17.86 9.06 -16.27
N PRO A 205 -18.94 8.59 -16.93
CA PRO A 205 -20.26 8.48 -16.32
C PRO A 205 -20.25 7.65 -15.05
N LYS A 206 -20.97 8.12 -14.01
CA LYS A 206 -21.05 7.44 -12.70
C LYS A 206 -22.07 6.30 -12.73
N ASP A 207 -21.74 5.28 -13.48
CA ASP A 207 -22.58 4.12 -13.73
C ASP A 207 -21.74 2.83 -13.62
N SER A 208 -22.23 1.85 -12.86
CA SER A 208 -21.55 0.56 -12.65
C SER A 208 -21.40 -0.30 -13.92
N THR A 209 -22.11 0.03 -15.00
CA THR A 209 -21.96 -0.62 -16.32
C THR A 209 -20.88 0.06 -17.17
N VAL A 210 -20.48 1.28 -16.83
CA VAL A 210 -19.49 2.09 -17.57
C VAL A 210 -18.15 2.11 -16.85
N LEU A 211 -18.16 2.32 -15.52
CA LEU A 211 -16.96 2.33 -14.70
C LEU A 211 -16.42 0.91 -14.53
N ASP A 212 -15.11 0.76 -14.71
CA ASP A 212 -14.44 -0.51 -14.48
C ASP A 212 -14.17 -0.72 -12.97
N PHE A 213 -14.74 -1.77 -12.42
CA PHE A 213 -14.64 -2.10 -11.00
C PHE A 213 -13.17 -2.24 -10.55
N ASN A 214 -12.35 -2.95 -11.34
CA ASN A 214 -10.96 -3.21 -10.98
C ASN A 214 -10.13 -1.93 -10.97
N SER A 215 -10.33 -1.05 -11.96
CA SER A 215 -9.62 0.23 -12.01
C SER A 215 -10.05 1.16 -10.86
N CYS A 216 -11.34 1.17 -10.49
CA CYS A 216 -11.82 1.89 -9.31
C CYS A 216 -11.22 1.33 -8.01
N GLN A 217 -11.14 0.00 -7.88
CA GLN A 217 -10.45 -0.65 -6.76
C GLN A 217 -8.99 -0.26 -6.69
N GLN A 218 -8.26 -0.32 -7.81
CA GLN A 218 -6.85 0.07 -7.88
C GLN A 218 -6.64 1.55 -7.55
N TYR A 219 -7.58 2.42 -7.93
CA TYR A 219 -7.56 3.83 -7.57
C TYR A 219 -7.65 4.02 -6.05
N VAL A 220 -8.63 3.40 -5.41
CA VAL A 220 -8.79 3.47 -3.93
C VAL A 220 -7.55 2.91 -3.23
N LEU A 221 -7.02 1.77 -3.69
CA LEU A 221 -5.80 1.18 -3.13
C LEU A 221 -4.58 2.08 -3.31
N SER A 222 -4.43 2.74 -4.46
CA SER A 222 -3.34 3.69 -4.69
C SER A 222 -3.40 4.89 -3.74
N LEU A 223 -4.60 5.40 -3.47
CA LEU A 223 -4.82 6.47 -2.48
C LEU A 223 -4.51 6.00 -1.05
N PHE A 224 -4.89 4.77 -0.71
CA PHE A 224 -4.56 4.18 0.59
C PHE A 224 -3.04 4.04 0.78
N GLU A 225 -2.33 3.52 -0.23
CA GLU A 225 -0.86 3.46 -0.23
C GLU A 225 -0.19 4.84 -0.17
N ALA A 226 -0.84 5.87 -0.70
CA ALA A 226 -0.40 7.27 -0.61
C ALA A 226 -0.73 7.93 0.73
N GLN A 227 -1.39 7.21 1.65
CA GLN A 227 -1.84 7.73 2.97
C GLN A 227 -2.84 8.90 2.85
N GLU A 228 -3.65 8.91 1.79
CA GLU A 228 -4.67 9.92 1.51
C GLU A 228 -6.02 9.49 2.11
N ALA A 229 -6.05 9.22 3.44
CA ALA A 229 -7.17 8.59 4.13
C ALA A 229 -8.54 9.27 3.86
N ALA A 230 -8.59 10.61 3.88
CA ALA A 230 -9.84 11.33 3.62
C ALA A 230 -10.38 11.01 2.21
N LYS A 231 -9.51 11.01 1.18
CA LYS A 231 -9.91 10.68 -0.19
C LYS A 231 -10.31 9.20 -0.34
N VAL A 232 -9.66 8.30 0.40
CA VAL A 232 -10.05 6.88 0.46
C VAL A 232 -11.47 6.74 0.98
N GLY A 233 -11.81 7.43 2.07
CA GLY A 233 -13.15 7.43 2.67
C GLY A 233 -14.22 7.98 1.72
N GLU A 234 -13.99 9.17 1.13
CA GLU A 234 -14.89 9.80 0.17
C GLU A 234 -15.14 8.89 -1.04
N LEU A 235 -14.06 8.46 -1.72
CA LEU A 235 -14.17 7.64 -2.92
C LEU A 235 -14.81 6.27 -2.63
N SER A 236 -14.46 5.63 -1.50
CA SER A 236 -15.08 4.36 -1.12
C SER A 236 -16.59 4.50 -0.89
N THR A 237 -17.02 5.62 -0.32
CA THR A 237 -18.46 5.93 -0.15
C THR A 237 -19.17 6.05 -1.48
N GLU A 238 -18.59 6.77 -2.44
CA GLU A 238 -19.14 6.89 -3.80
C GLU A 238 -19.17 5.52 -4.51
N MET A 239 -18.10 4.71 -4.36
CA MET A 239 -18.07 3.36 -4.94
C MET A 239 -19.15 2.44 -4.36
N LEU A 240 -19.48 2.58 -3.07
CA LEU A 240 -20.52 1.79 -2.42
C LEU A 240 -21.93 2.16 -2.91
N GLN A 241 -22.15 3.36 -3.46
CA GLN A 241 -23.40 3.69 -4.14
C GLN A 241 -23.56 2.89 -5.44
N LEU A 242 -22.47 2.58 -6.13
CA LEU A 242 -22.45 1.82 -7.39
C LEU A 242 -22.37 0.30 -7.15
N TRP A 243 -21.63 -0.11 -6.12
CA TRP A 243 -21.42 -1.51 -5.76
C TRP A 243 -21.63 -1.73 -4.25
N PRO A 244 -22.89 -1.76 -3.76
CA PRO A 244 -23.21 -1.79 -2.32
C PRO A 244 -22.64 -2.99 -1.54
N ASN A 245 -22.40 -4.09 -2.24
CA ASN A 245 -21.88 -5.33 -1.66
C ASN A 245 -20.37 -5.52 -1.84
N ALA A 246 -19.67 -4.53 -2.40
CA ALA A 246 -18.22 -4.63 -2.65
C ALA A 246 -17.42 -4.53 -1.34
N MET A 247 -16.97 -5.67 -0.83
CA MET A 247 -16.23 -5.74 0.44
C MET A 247 -14.96 -4.90 0.46
N VAL A 248 -14.28 -4.79 -0.69
CA VAL A 248 -13.07 -3.96 -0.78
C VAL A 248 -13.35 -2.49 -0.41
N PHE A 249 -14.44 -1.92 -0.90
CA PHE A 249 -14.80 -0.54 -0.60
C PHE A 249 -15.33 -0.37 0.83
N LYS A 250 -16.08 -1.35 1.37
CA LYS A 250 -16.48 -1.36 2.79
C LYS A 250 -15.26 -1.38 3.70
N ARG A 251 -14.28 -2.23 3.40
CA ARG A 251 -13.01 -2.29 4.14
C ARG A 251 -12.26 -0.98 4.06
N MET A 252 -12.02 -0.46 2.85
CA MET A 252 -11.28 0.77 2.66
C MET A 252 -11.96 1.96 3.36
N ARG A 253 -13.29 2.00 3.37
CA ARG A 253 -14.07 2.97 4.13
C ARG A 253 -13.77 2.87 5.63
N PHE A 254 -13.87 1.67 6.21
CA PHE A 254 -13.58 1.43 7.63
C PHE A 254 -12.14 1.83 7.99
N LEU A 255 -11.14 1.43 7.18
CA LEU A 255 -9.74 1.82 7.43
C LEU A 255 -9.55 3.33 7.40
N ALA A 256 -10.20 4.01 6.43
CA ALA A 256 -10.15 5.45 6.32
C ALA A 256 -10.81 6.17 7.52
N ASP A 257 -11.95 5.67 8.01
CA ASP A 257 -12.65 6.23 9.18
C ASP A 257 -11.74 6.16 10.43
N VAL A 258 -11.02 5.06 10.64
CA VAL A 258 -10.02 4.96 11.73
C VAL A 258 -8.86 5.95 11.55
N ASP A 259 -8.30 6.05 10.33
CA ASP A 259 -7.15 6.93 10.05
C ASP A 259 -7.53 8.42 10.09
N THR A 260 -8.79 8.78 9.86
CA THR A 260 -9.32 10.14 9.96
C THR A 260 -9.90 10.47 11.34
N TYR A 261 -9.89 9.51 12.27
CA TYR A 261 -10.44 9.63 13.61
C TYR A 261 -11.97 9.82 13.64
N ASP A 262 -12.69 9.36 12.61
CA ASP A 262 -14.16 9.24 12.64
C ASP A 262 -14.54 7.92 13.34
N LEU A 263 -14.38 7.92 14.67
CA LEU A 263 -14.49 6.71 15.47
C LEU A 263 -15.92 6.17 15.53
N ASP A 264 -16.91 7.05 15.43
CA ASP A 264 -18.33 6.65 15.40
C ASP A 264 -18.65 5.86 14.12
N ALA A 265 -18.23 6.38 12.96
CA ALA A 265 -18.39 5.69 11.67
C ALA A 265 -17.60 4.37 11.64
N ALA A 266 -16.37 4.36 12.18
CA ALA A 266 -15.56 3.15 12.27
C ALA A 266 -16.23 2.07 13.15
N ALA A 267 -16.85 2.45 14.28
CA ALA A 267 -17.53 1.54 15.19
C ALA A 267 -18.75 0.85 14.56
N GLU A 268 -19.48 1.54 13.66
CA GLU A 268 -20.59 0.95 12.91
C GLU A 268 -20.14 -0.20 12.00
N HIS A 269 -18.91 -0.14 11.46
CA HIS A 269 -18.42 -1.08 10.46
C HIS A 269 -17.58 -2.22 11.03
N VAL A 270 -16.96 -2.04 12.22
CA VAL A 270 -15.95 -2.96 12.74
C VAL A 270 -16.44 -4.39 12.88
N SER A 271 -17.63 -4.61 13.47
CA SER A 271 -18.17 -5.95 13.70
C SER A 271 -18.44 -6.70 12.40
N TYR A 272 -18.94 -5.98 11.39
CA TYR A 272 -19.19 -6.54 10.08
C TYR A 272 -17.88 -6.91 9.37
N ILE A 273 -16.87 -6.05 9.43
CA ILE A 273 -15.56 -6.29 8.78
C ILE A 273 -14.83 -7.46 9.40
N VAL A 274 -14.70 -7.53 10.74
CA VAL A 274 -13.94 -8.57 11.42
C VAL A 274 -14.59 -9.96 11.38
N ASN A 275 -15.91 -10.01 11.17
CA ASN A 275 -16.68 -11.27 11.13
C ASN A 275 -16.83 -11.84 9.70
N GLN A 276 -16.31 -11.16 8.68
CA GLN A 276 -16.38 -11.68 7.31
C GLN A 276 -15.44 -12.87 7.10
N GLU A 277 -15.90 -13.83 6.31
CA GLU A 277 -15.10 -14.91 5.76
C GLU A 277 -14.53 -14.50 4.40
N TYR A 278 -13.21 -14.58 4.26
CA TYR A 278 -12.53 -14.27 3.01
C TYR A 278 -11.79 -15.48 2.47
N PRO A 279 -11.81 -15.69 1.15
CA PRO A 279 -10.95 -16.69 0.50
C PRO A 279 -9.45 -16.36 0.66
N ASP A 280 -9.12 -15.06 0.71
CA ASP A 280 -7.75 -14.56 0.89
C ASP A 280 -7.56 -14.05 2.31
N SER A 281 -6.67 -14.71 3.05
CA SER A 281 -6.30 -14.34 4.41
C SER A 281 -5.54 -13.02 4.52
N SER A 282 -4.98 -12.48 3.41
CA SER A 282 -4.16 -11.26 3.42
C SER A 282 -4.89 -10.02 3.94
N TYR A 283 -6.19 -9.94 3.69
CA TYR A 283 -7.00 -8.84 4.21
C TYR A 283 -7.36 -8.97 5.69
N LYS A 284 -7.37 -10.20 6.22
CA LYS A 284 -7.80 -10.46 7.59
C LYS A 284 -6.85 -9.83 8.62
N TYR A 285 -5.56 -9.75 8.31
CA TYR A 285 -4.59 -9.03 9.14
C TYR A 285 -4.99 -7.56 9.30
N LEU A 286 -5.25 -6.85 8.21
CA LEU A 286 -5.62 -5.43 8.24
C LEU A 286 -6.95 -5.21 9.00
N ASP A 287 -7.92 -6.09 8.81
CA ASP A 287 -9.20 -6.01 9.50
C ASP A 287 -9.02 -6.06 11.01
N TYR A 288 -8.22 -7.01 11.51
CA TYR A 288 -7.93 -7.12 12.94
C TYR A 288 -7.00 -6.02 13.44
N PHE A 289 -6.00 -5.62 12.67
CA PHE A 289 -5.09 -4.55 13.04
C PHE A 289 -5.84 -3.21 13.22
N TYR A 290 -6.72 -2.85 12.28
CA TYR A 290 -7.50 -1.62 12.37
C TYR A 290 -8.61 -1.71 13.43
N ALA A 291 -9.19 -2.88 13.67
CA ALA A 291 -10.07 -3.09 14.81
C ALA A 291 -9.34 -2.89 16.15
N ALA A 292 -8.09 -3.35 16.27
CA ALA A 292 -7.26 -3.07 17.44
C ALA A 292 -6.98 -1.57 17.58
N LYS A 293 -6.64 -0.88 16.48
CA LYS A 293 -6.44 0.57 16.46
C LYS A 293 -7.68 1.36 16.90
N LEU A 294 -8.85 0.99 16.42
CA LEU A 294 -10.12 1.60 16.84
C LEU A 294 -10.31 1.49 18.35
N ASN A 295 -10.13 0.28 18.91
CA ASN A 295 -10.27 0.06 20.35
C ASN A 295 -9.19 0.79 21.16
N GLU A 296 -7.94 0.86 20.65
CA GLU A 296 -6.86 1.67 21.24
C GLU A 296 -7.26 3.16 21.33
N LEU A 297 -7.82 3.72 20.24
CA LEU A 297 -8.25 5.12 20.18
C LEU A 297 -9.44 5.40 21.12
N ASN A 298 -10.31 4.42 21.33
CA ASN A 298 -11.40 4.47 22.29
C ASN A 298 -10.95 4.18 23.74
N ASN A 299 -9.66 3.92 23.98
CA ASN A 299 -9.08 3.52 25.27
C ASN A 299 -9.68 2.20 25.82
N GLU A 300 -10.10 1.31 24.92
CA GLU A 300 -10.61 -0.03 25.23
C GLU A 300 -9.44 -1.04 25.10
N LEU A 301 -8.56 -1.07 26.14
CA LEU A 301 -7.27 -1.72 26.06
C LEU A 301 -7.36 -3.25 25.91
N GLU A 302 -8.26 -3.95 26.62
CA GLU A 302 -8.43 -5.40 26.51
C GLU A 302 -8.93 -5.84 25.12
N PRO A 303 -9.98 -5.24 24.53
CA PRO A 303 -10.36 -5.52 23.14
C PRO A 303 -9.23 -5.23 22.14
N ALA A 304 -8.47 -4.14 22.33
CA ALA A 304 -7.33 -3.84 21.48
C ALA A 304 -6.27 -4.96 21.52
N ILE A 305 -5.92 -5.45 22.71
CA ILE A 305 -4.99 -6.58 22.90
C ILE A 305 -5.46 -7.81 22.13
N GLU A 306 -6.74 -8.16 22.25
CA GLU A 306 -7.29 -9.36 21.59
C GLU A 306 -7.26 -9.22 20.05
N TYR A 307 -7.57 -8.05 19.51
CA TYR A 307 -7.51 -7.86 18.07
C TYR A 307 -6.06 -7.80 17.54
N TYR A 308 -5.10 -7.19 18.28
CA TYR A 308 -3.68 -7.27 17.90
C TYR A 308 -3.17 -8.73 17.90
N LYS A 309 -3.55 -9.54 18.89
CA LYS A 309 -3.22 -10.98 18.89
C LYS A 309 -3.80 -11.71 17.69
N LYS A 310 -5.07 -11.42 17.32
CA LYS A 310 -5.70 -11.99 16.13
C LYS A 310 -4.98 -11.57 14.85
N ALA A 311 -4.58 -10.30 14.73
CA ALA A 311 -3.80 -9.81 13.60
C ALA A 311 -2.47 -10.56 13.47
N LEU A 312 -1.72 -10.70 14.57
CA LEU A 312 -0.45 -11.43 14.61
C LEU A 312 -0.60 -12.94 14.40
N ALA A 313 -1.75 -13.53 14.72
CA ALA A 313 -2.05 -14.93 14.40
C ALA A 313 -2.26 -15.13 12.88
N VAL A 314 -2.75 -14.11 12.16
CA VAL A 314 -2.87 -14.13 10.69
C VAL A 314 -1.50 -13.91 10.04
N ASP A 315 -0.74 -12.93 10.51
CA ASP A 315 0.59 -12.61 9.96
C ASP A 315 1.55 -12.17 11.07
N SER A 316 2.38 -13.10 11.52
CA SER A 316 3.39 -12.89 12.56
C SER A 316 4.63 -12.12 12.09
N THR A 317 4.73 -11.75 10.82
CA THR A 317 5.86 -10.96 10.28
C THR A 317 5.66 -9.45 10.41
N GLN A 318 4.50 -9.03 10.88
CA GLN A 318 4.09 -7.63 10.96
C GLN A 318 4.65 -6.94 12.22
N ALA A 319 5.82 -6.37 12.10
CA ALA A 319 6.55 -5.74 13.21
C ALA A 319 5.74 -4.67 13.94
N LEU A 320 4.97 -3.84 13.21
CA LEU A 320 4.20 -2.75 13.79
C LEU A 320 3.16 -3.24 14.80
N ALA A 321 2.49 -4.36 14.51
CA ALA A 321 1.51 -4.92 15.43
C ALA A 321 2.14 -5.38 16.77
N TYR A 322 3.37 -5.91 16.74
CA TYR A 322 4.10 -6.20 17.97
C TYR A 322 4.45 -4.93 18.75
N LYS A 323 4.89 -3.89 18.05
CA LYS A 323 5.25 -2.61 18.69
C LYS A 323 4.03 -1.97 19.37
N ASP A 324 2.89 -1.92 18.66
CA ASP A 324 1.66 -1.35 19.19
C ASP A 324 1.09 -2.21 20.34
N LEU A 325 1.04 -3.54 20.17
CA LEU A 325 0.63 -4.46 21.24
C LEU A 325 1.50 -4.30 22.49
N SER A 326 2.83 -4.15 22.35
CA SER A 326 3.72 -3.88 23.48
C SER A 326 3.38 -2.57 24.20
N ASN A 327 2.98 -1.52 23.43
CA ASN A 327 2.55 -0.25 24.02
C ASN A 327 1.27 -0.44 24.85
N ILE A 328 0.29 -1.15 24.28
CA ILE A 328 -1.00 -1.39 24.95
C ILE A 328 -0.83 -2.24 26.21
N TYR A 329 -0.01 -3.30 26.19
CA TYR A 329 0.30 -4.06 27.39
C TYR A 329 0.89 -3.19 28.51
N SER A 330 1.79 -2.26 28.15
CA SER A 330 2.37 -1.34 29.14
C SER A 330 1.36 -0.35 29.69
N GLN A 331 0.40 0.11 28.88
CA GLN A 331 -0.71 0.96 29.34
C GLN A 331 -1.69 0.21 30.23
N ASN A 332 -1.88 -1.08 29.94
CA ASN A 332 -2.81 -1.96 30.67
C ASN A 332 -2.15 -2.64 31.91
N GLN A 333 -1.06 -2.05 32.43
CA GLN A 333 -0.35 -2.58 33.60
C GLN A 333 0.08 -4.05 33.46
N GLN A 334 0.53 -4.42 32.28
CA GLN A 334 1.05 -5.77 31.93
C GLN A 334 2.48 -5.62 31.38
N ALA A 335 3.37 -5.00 32.18
CA ALA A 335 4.69 -4.58 31.70
C ALA A 335 5.57 -5.75 31.24
N GLU A 336 5.47 -6.93 31.89
CA GLU A 336 6.20 -8.12 31.46
C GLU A 336 5.82 -8.58 30.06
N LEU A 337 4.51 -8.65 29.76
CA LEU A 337 4.02 -8.98 28.42
C LEU A 337 4.43 -7.90 27.40
N GLY A 338 4.42 -6.63 27.82
CA GLY A 338 4.90 -5.52 27.03
C GLY A 338 6.37 -5.68 26.63
N LEU A 339 7.24 -6.04 27.58
CA LEU A 339 8.67 -6.30 27.33
C LEU A 339 8.88 -7.48 26.38
N GLU A 340 8.25 -8.62 26.64
CA GLU A 340 8.39 -9.82 25.80
C GLU A 340 7.87 -9.57 24.36
N THR A 341 6.78 -8.82 24.24
CA THR A 341 6.23 -8.45 22.92
C THR A 341 7.16 -7.47 22.18
N TYR A 342 7.81 -6.53 22.91
CA TYR A 342 8.78 -5.63 22.30
C TYR A 342 10.04 -6.34 21.82
N LYS A 343 10.50 -7.37 22.54
CA LYS A 343 11.61 -8.23 22.09
C LYS A 343 11.26 -8.93 20.77
N LYS A 344 10.01 -9.43 20.63
CA LYS A 344 9.54 -10.01 19.36
C LYS A 344 9.52 -8.98 18.22
N TYR A 345 9.11 -7.75 18.52
CA TYR A 345 9.23 -6.65 17.55
C TYR A 345 10.67 -6.52 17.04
N LEU A 346 11.66 -6.50 17.95
CA LEU A 346 13.07 -6.38 17.59
C LEU A 346 13.58 -7.59 16.80
N GLU A 347 13.13 -8.80 17.12
CA GLU A 347 13.45 -10.02 16.35
C GLU A 347 12.93 -9.91 14.90
N VAL A 348 11.70 -9.41 14.71
CA VAL A 348 11.09 -9.28 13.39
C VAL A 348 11.79 -8.21 12.54
N ILE A 349 12.18 -7.08 13.12
CA ILE A 349 12.88 -6.02 12.37
C ILE A 349 14.37 -6.32 12.16
N GLY A 350 14.97 -7.17 12.99
CA GLY A 350 16.38 -7.59 12.89
C GLY A 350 17.35 -6.41 12.81
N ASP A 351 18.21 -6.43 11.79
CA ASP A 351 19.23 -5.40 11.56
C ASP A 351 18.68 -3.99 11.23
N LYS A 352 17.36 -3.87 11.06
CA LYS A 352 16.72 -2.56 10.86
C LYS A 352 16.46 -1.82 12.17
N ALA A 353 16.70 -2.45 13.32
CA ALA A 353 16.55 -1.83 14.63
C ALA A 353 17.53 -0.66 14.78
N ASP A 354 17.01 0.49 15.13
CA ASP A 354 17.79 1.71 15.34
C ASP A 354 18.06 1.99 16.84
N LEU A 355 18.77 3.07 17.10
CA LEU A 355 19.08 3.49 18.47
C LEU A 355 17.83 3.89 19.28
N SER A 356 16.80 4.37 18.61
CA SER A 356 15.52 4.69 19.22
C SER A 356 14.81 3.42 19.69
N ASP A 357 14.86 2.35 18.91
CA ASP A 357 14.30 1.07 19.31
C ASP A 357 15.03 0.49 20.53
N ARG A 358 16.35 0.66 20.61
CA ARG A 358 17.14 0.30 21.79
C ARG A 358 16.70 1.10 23.03
N PHE A 359 16.54 2.41 22.89
CA PHE A 359 16.05 3.26 23.96
C PHE A 359 14.65 2.83 24.46
N PHE A 360 13.74 2.51 23.54
CA PHE A 360 12.42 2.02 23.92
C PHE A 360 12.45 0.64 24.59
N LEU A 361 13.38 -0.26 24.21
CA LEU A 361 13.62 -1.49 24.95
C LEU A 361 14.04 -1.23 26.40
N GLY A 362 14.97 -0.29 26.61
CA GLY A 362 15.36 0.13 27.96
C GLY A 362 14.15 0.63 28.79
N ARG A 363 13.27 1.39 28.17
CA ARG A 363 12.02 1.83 28.81
C ARG A 363 11.06 0.70 29.14
N ARG A 364 11.03 -0.38 28.36
CA ARG A 364 10.23 -1.59 28.71
C ARG A 364 10.78 -2.28 29.94
N TYR A 365 12.09 -2.41 30.06
CA TYR A 365 12.71 -2.92 31.27
C TYR A 365 12.40 -2.06 32.50
N VAL A 366 12.45 -0.72 32.36
CA VAL A 366 12.06 0.22 33.42
C VAL A 366 10.59 -0.01 33.85
N ALA A 367 9.68 -0.21 32.90
CA ALA A 367 8.27 -0.48 33.21
C ALA A 367 8.09 -1.72 34.07
N VAL A 368 8.80 -2.83 33.75
CA VAL A 368 8.76 -4.06 34.56
C VAL A 368 9.38 -3.83 35.95
N TYR A 369 10.50 -3.10 36.03
CA TYR A 369 11.12 -2.76 37.32
C TYR A 369 10.14 -2.01 38.24
N GLN A 370 9.35 -1.09 37.67
CA GLN A 370 8.41 -0.26 38.43
C GLN A 370 7.06 -0.93 38.71
N GLU A 371 6.76 -2.06 38.04
CA GLU A 371 5.46 -2.75 38.19
C GLU A 371 5.33 -3.35 39.59
N PRO A 372 4.20 -3.10 40.31
CA PRO A 372 3.94 -3.73 41.60
C PRO A 372 3.81 -5.25 41.48
N GLY A 373 4.34 -5.98 42.47
CA GLY A 373 4.17 -7.45 42.55
C GLY A 373 5.14 -8.27 41.69
N VAL A 374 5.99 -7.64 40.88
CA VAL A 374 7.07 -8.36 40.18
C VAL A 374 8.12 -8.86 41.18
N ASP A 375 8.62 -10.06 40.94
CA ASP A 375 9.65 -10.71 41.77
C ASP A 375 10.90 -9.80 41.92
N PRO A 376 11.47 -9.67 43.15
CA PRO A 376 12.60 -8.80 43.42
C PRO A 376 13.86 -9.09 42.58
N GLU A 377 14.16 -10.37 42.32
CA GLU A 377 15.30 -10.76 41.49
C GLU A 377 15.10 -10.32 40.05
N LYS A 378 13.88 -10.52 39.52
CA LYS A 378 13.52 -10.03 38.18
C LYS A 378 13.55 -8.52 38.09
N LYS A 379 13.09 -7.79 39.12
CA LYS A 379 13.23 -6.34 39.20
C LYS A 379 14.68 -5.92 39.09
N GLN A 380 15.59 -6.57 39.85
CA GLN A 380 17.00 -6.22 39.78
C GLN A 380 17.59 -6.49 38.40
N GLN A 381 17.26 -7.63 37.78
CA GLN A 381 17.67 -7.93 36.39
C GLN A 381 17.18 -6.87 35.41
N CYS A 382 15.93 -6.43 35.54
CA CYS A 382 15.37 -5.39 34.66
C CYS A 382 16.02 -4.02 34.89
N PHE A 383 16.37 -3.68 36.15
CA PHE A 383 17.12 -2.48 36.49
C PHE A 383 18.50 -2.48 35.83
N ASP A 384 19.25 -3.59 35.95
CA ASP A 384 20.58 -3.75 35.40
C ASP A 384 20.59 -3.67 33.85
N GLU A 385 19.66 -4.39 33.20
CA GLU A 385 19.53 -4.36 31.73
C GLU A 385 19.10 -2.97 31.22
N ALA A 386 18.19 -2.27 31.91
CA ALA A 386 17.82 -0.91 31.53
C ALA A 386 19.04 0.05 31.59
N ASN A 387 19.80 0.01 32.69
CA ASN A 387 21.00 0.82 32.84
C ASN A 387 22.06 0.52 31.77
N LYS A 388 22.30 -0.75 31.46
CA LYS A 388 23.20 -1.20 30.41
C LYS A 388 22.79 -0.65 29.04
N ILE A 389 21.52 -0.80 28.67
CA ILE A 389 20.98 -0.31 27.40
C ILE A 389 21.08 1.21 27.29
N PHE A 390 20.74 1.92 28.36
CA PHE A 390 20.84 3.38 28.39
C PHE A 390 22.29 3.86 28.29
N ALA A 391 23.25 3.14 28.90
CA ALA A 391 24.67 3.42 28.76
C ALA A 391 25.13 3.27 27.29
N GLU A 392 24.71 2.22 26.61
CA GLU A 392 24.99 2.03 25.17
C GLU A 392 24.39 3.15 24.31
N VAL A 393 23.19 3.61 24.66
CA VAL A 393 22.52 4.73 23.96
C VAL A 393 23.28 6.04 24.18
N MET A 394 23.70 6.35 25.42
CA MET A 394 24.48 7.53 25.75
C MET A 394 25.84 7.54 25.05
N GLU A 395 26.52 6.40 24.97
CA GLU A 395 27.79 6.27 24.26
C GLU A 395 27.65 6.61 22.76
N LYS A 396 26.60 6.06 22.10
CA LYS A 396 26.37 6.23 20.66
C LYS A 396 25.76 7.58 20.31
N LYS A 397 25.00 8.18 21.22
CA LYS A 397 24.31 9.45 21.03
C LYS A 397 24.36 10.29 22.32
N PRO A 398 25.50 10.94 22.60
CA PRO A 398 25.71 11.71 23.85
C PRO A 398 24.80 12.93 23.99
N ASP A 399 24.19 13.38 22.93
CA ASP A 399 23.24 14.50 22.85
C ASP A 399 21.77 14.12 23.01
N PHE A 400 21.48 12.85 23.32
CA PHE A 400 20.10 12.37 23.47
C PHE A 400 19.58 12.61 24.90
N ILE A 401 18.96 13.76 25.13
CA ILE A 401 18.54 14.26 26.45
C ILE A 401 17.63 13.27 27.18
N GLU A 402 16.69 12.63 26.50
CA GLU A 402 15.74 11.73 27.12
C GLU A 402 16.38 10.54 27.82
N VAL A 403 17.54 10.07 27.37
CA VAL A 403 18.22 8.93 28.03
C VAL A 403 18.76 9.33 29.39
N TYR A 404 19.31 10.56 29.53
CA TYR A 404 19.78 11.05 30.82
C TYR A 404 18.64 11.22 31.84
N ILE A 405 17.47 11.66 31.37
CA ILE A 405 16.28 11.79 32.21
C ILE A 405 15.82 10.43 32.69
N GLN A 406 15.76 9.43 31.78
CA GLN A 406 15.37 8.06 32.15
C GLN A 406 16.37 7.43 33.13
N CYS A 407 17.68 7.65 32.95
CA CYS A 407 18.69 7.20 33.86
C CYS A 407 18.56 7.88 35.25
N ALA A 408 18.31 9.20 35.27
CA ALA A 408 18.10 9.91 36.52
C ALA A 408 16.89 9.36 37.30
N ARG A 409 15.76 9.16 36.63
CA ARG A 409 14.53 8.61 37.22
C ARG A 409 14.71 7.17 37.71
N LEU A 410 15.36 6.32 36.90
CA LEU A 410 15.59 4.91 37.22
C LEU A 410 16.51 4.77 38.47
N ASN A 411 17.57 5.58 38.55
CA ASN A 411 18.55 5.48 39.62
C ASN A 411 18.16 6.28 40.89
N ASN A 412 17.08 7.07 40.84
CA ASN A 412 16.50 7.72 42.01
C ASN A 412 15.59 6.77 42.80
N THR A 413 16.20 5.71 43.33
CA THR A 413 15.48 4.60 44.01
C THR A 413 15.00 5.01 45.41
N ASP A 414 15.66 5.93 46.06
CA ASP A 414 15.26 6.55 47.33
C ASP A 414 15.34 8.08 47.22
N SER A 415 14.18 8.71 47.13
CA SER A 415 14.07 10.15 46.98
C SER A 415 14.46 10.94 48.26
N SER A 416 14.70 10.26 49.37
CA SER A 416 15.17 10.88 50.61
C SER A 416 16.72 10.96 50.73
N VAL A 417 17.43 10.29 49.83
CA VAL A 417 18.89 10.19 49.83
C VAL A 417 19.50 10.99 48.65
N ALA A 418 20.47 11.84 48.96
CA ALA A 418 21.26 12.53 47.94
C ALA A 418 22.14 11.51 47.19
N ASN A 419 21.98 11.44 45.86
CA ASN A 419 22.62 10.44 45.00
C ASN A 419 23.45 11.15 43.91
N ASP A 420 24.77 10.93 43.93
CA ASP A 420 25.71 11.56 43.00
C ASP A 420 25.45 11.14 41.54
N THR A 421 25.08 9.91 41.31
CA THR A 421 24.76 9.39 39.96
C THR A 421 23.57 10.15 39.38
N VAL A 422 22.50 10.30 40.15
CA VAL A 422 21.28 11.02 39.73
C VAL A 422 21.57 12.50 39.52
N LYS A 423 22.36 13.12 40.44
CA LYS A 423 22.83 14.50 40.28
C LYS A 423 23.54 14.70 38.96
N ASN A 424 24.47 13.82 38.59
CA ASN A 424 25.26 13.98 37.38
C ASN A 424 24.39 13.89 36.13
N TYR A 425 23.40 13.01 36.09
CA TYR A 425 22.44 12.94 34.98
C TYR A 425 21.62 14.22 34.86
N TYR A 426 21.08 14.76 35.96
CA TYR A 426 20.28 15.98 35.89
C TYR A 426 21.14 17.23 35.61
N LEU A 427 22.40 17.30 36.08
CA LEU A 427 23.32 18.35 35.66
C LEU A 427 23.55 18.36 34.17
N LYS A 428 23.70 17.15 33.57
CA LYS A 428 23.86 17.00 32.12
C LYS A 428 22.61 17.49 31.38
N VAL A 429 21.40 17.19 31.86
CA VAL A 429 20.14 17.72 31.31
C VAL A 429 20.12 19.26 31.35
N ILE A 430 20.46 19.88 32.44
CA ILE A 430 20.53 21.36 32.57
C ILE A 430 21.54 21.96 31.59
N GLU A 431 22.71 21.34 31.45
CA GLU A 431 23.76 21.77 30.51
C GLU A 431 23.30 21.69 29.06
N MET A 432 22.85 20.53 28.65
CA MET A 432 22.46 20.25 27.25
C MET A 432 21.27 21.09 26.79
N THR A 433 20.41 21.51 27.69
CA THR A 433 19.21 22.30 27.37
C THR A 433 19.40 23.81 27.59
N ALA A 434 20.64 24.28 27.84
CA ALA A 434 20.91 25.67 28.17
C ALA A 434 20.57 26.65 27.04
N GLU A 435 20.80 26.25 25.79
CA GLU A 435 20.55 27.10 24.62
C GLU A 435 19.08 27.07 24.14
N THR A 436 18.32 26.02 24.51
CA THR A 436 16.89 25.83 24.14
C THR A 436 16.01 25.63 25.37
N PRO A 437 16.06 26.53 26.38
CA PRO A 437 15.41 26.29 27.67
C PRO A 437 13.88 26.19 27.57
N ASP A 438 13.28 26.88 26.63
CA ASP A 438 11.82 26.90 26.43
C ASP A 438 11.27 25.56 25.89
N GLU A 439 12.06 24.87 25.11
CA GLU A 439 11.69 23.54 24.55
C GLU A 439 11.67 22.47 25.67
N TYR A 440 12.52 22.59 26.68
CA TYR A 440 12.72 21.60 27.74
C TYR A 440 12.27 22.07 29.14
N LYS A 441 11.31 23.01 29.22
CA LYS A 441 10.86 23.59 30.52
C LYS A 441 10.51 22.52 31.55
N ARG A 442 9.77 21.48 31.16
CA ARG A 442 9.34 20.40 32.06
C ARG A 442 10.53 19.63 32.62
N GLN A 443 11.45 19.23 31.76
CA GLN A 443 12.65 18.46 32.09
C GLN A 443 13.62 19.29 32.97
N ARG A 444 13.79 20.54 32.63
CA ARG A 444 14.61 21.48 33.40
C ARG A 444 14.05 21.75 34.80
N LEU A 445 12.73 21.89 34.92
CA LEU A 445 12.07 22.04 36.20
C LEU A 445 12.24 20.79 37.09
N GLU A 446 12.06 19.59 36.50
CA GLU A 446 12.29 18.31 37.19
C GLU A 446 13.73 18.19 37.65
N ALA A 447 14.70 18.45 36.78
CA ALA A 447 16.12 18.43 37.11
C ALA A 447 16.46 19.44 38.20
N SER A 448 15.91 20.66 38.11
CA SER A 448 16.17 21.71 39.13
C SER A 448 15.62 21.33 40.49
N LYS A 449 14.45 20.71 40.58
CA LYS A 449 13.88 20.24 41.85
C LYS A 449 14.79 19.20 42.53
N TYR A 450 15.25 18.21 41.77
CA TYR A 450 16.15 17.19 42.31
C TYR A 450 17.52 17.78 42.71
N LEU A 451 18.11 18.60 41.84
CA LEU A 451 19.41 19.20 42.08
C LEU A 451 19.39 20.16 43.30
N PHE A 452 18.30 20.86 43.54
CA PHE A 452 18.11 21.66 44.76
C PHE A 452 18.04 20.75 45.98
N PHE A 453 17.22 19.68 45.96
CA PHE A 453 17.16 18.69 47.03
C PHE A 453 18.58 18.12 47.33
N TYR A 454 19.29 17.70 46.29
CA TYR A 454 20.66 17.20 46.40
C TYR A 454 21.57 18.21 47.08
N ALA A 455 21.56 19.43 46.60
CA ALA A 455 22.49 20.50 47.08
C ALA A 455 22.31 20.86 48.56
N ILE A 456 21.11 20.76 49.10
CA ILE A 456 20.84 21.06 50.51
C ILE A 456 21.01 19.82 51.44
N ASN A 457 21.08 18.61 50.91
CA ASN A 457 21.22 17.38 51.69
C ASN A 457 22.60 16.69 51.55
N VAL A 458 23.49 17.19 50.68
CA VAL A 458 24.86 16.72 50.57
C VAL A 458 25.74 17.39 51.67
N GLU A 459 26.79 16.70 52.12
CA GLU A 459 27.73 17.25 53.10
C GLU A 459 29.14 17.45 52.50
N PRO A 460 29.66 18.69 52.48
CA PRO A 460 29.00 19.96 52.89
C PRO A 460 27.95 20.40 51.87
N ASN A 461 26.94 21.16 52.34
CA ASN A 461 25.86 21.65 51.47
C ASN A 461 26.40 22.51 50.33
N ASP A 462 25.89 22.27 49.10
CA ASP A 462 26.27 23.05 47.90
C ASP A 462 25.27 24.19 47.65
N MET A 463 25.42 25.28 48.46
CA MET A 463 24.53 26.44 48.36
C MET A 463 24.66 27.20 47.04
N GLN A 464 25.76 27.05 46.29
CA GLN A 464 25.94 27.67 44.99
C GLN A 464 25.05 26.93 43.91
N LEU A 465 25.09 25.60 43.91
CA LEU A 465 24.21 24.80 43.09
C LEU A 465 22.75 25.06 43.43
N ALA A 466 22.38 25.04 44.72
CA ALA A 466 21.02 25.31 45.18
C ALA A 466 20.44 26.61 44.60
N ARG A 467 21.18 27.71 44.72
CA ARG A 467 20.78 29.03 44.16
C ARG A 467 20.62 28.98 42.66
N ARG A 468 21.62 28.45 41.94
CA ARG A 468 21.60 28.36 40.45
C ARG A 468 20.37 27.62 39.93
N VAL A 469 20.02 26.47 40.52
CA VAL A 469 18.89 25.65 40.02
C VAL A 469 17.55 26.24 40.48
N LEU A 470 17.50 26.94 41.60
CA LEU A 470 16.30 27.66 42.03
C LEU A 470 15.99 28.82 41.08
N ASP A 471 17.01 29.59 40.65
CA ASP A 471 16.86 30.65 39.64
C ASP A 471 16.32 30.07 38.30
N ILE A 472 16.83 28.91 37.85
CA ILE A 472 16.33 28.24 36.68
C ILE A 472 14.84 27.85 36.84
N ALA A 473 14.47 27.24 37.96
CA ALA A 473 13.10 26.85 38.26
C ALA A 473 12.16 28.05 38.34
N ALA A 474 12.58 29.13 38.98
CA ALA A 474 11.81 30.38 39.09
C ALA A 474 11.59 31.04 37.72
N GLY A 475 12.60 31.02 36.85
CA GLY A 475 12.49 31.51 35.48
C GLY A 475 11.50 30.68 34.62
N ILE A 476 11.33 29.38 34.90
CA ILE A 476 10.38 28.50 34.20
C ILE A 476 8.96 28.68 34.72
N ASN A 477 8.79 28.65 36.07
CA ASN A 477 7.49 28.77 36.72
C ASN A 477 7.65 29.38 38.14
N PRO A 478 7.54 30.68 38.28
CA PRO A 478 7.67 31.35 39.60
C PRO A 478 6.55 30.98 40.58
N ASN A 479 5.43 30.45 40.07
CA ASN A 479 4.28 30.01 40.89
C ASN A 479 4.34 28.53 41.27
N ASP A 480 5.38 27.78 40.86
CA ASP A 480 5.57 26.40 41.29
C ASP A 480 5.70 26.30 42.80
N LYS A 481 4.97 25.37 43.45
CA LYS A 481 4.99 25.21 44.92
C LYS A 481 6.41 25.04 45.48
N PHE A 482 7.27 24.33 44.77
CA PHE A 482 8.66 24.15 45.14
C PHE A 482 9.40 25.49 45.17
N VAL A 483 9.26 26.31 44.11
CA VAL A 483 9.92 27.63 44.03
C VAL A 483 9.47 28.53 45.20
N GLN A 484 8.15 28.59 45.44
CA GLN A 484 7.60 29.40 46.54
C GLN A 484 8.03 28.94 47.93
N GLN A 485 8.32 27.67 48.14
CA GLN A 485 8.81 27.13 49.42
C GLN A 485 10.30 27.33 49.58
N ALA A 486 11.09 27.18 48.51
CA ALA A 486 12.54 27.29 48.54
C ALA A 486 13.06 28.75 48.60
N THR A 487 12.19 29.72 48.28
CA THR A 487 12.49 31.16 48.35
C THR A 487 12.13 31.79 49.70
N LYS A 488 11.42 31.06 50.58
CA LYS A 488 11.13 31.48 51.98
C LYS A 488 12.23 31.04 52.92
#